data_2017a9d5a95d2866f0195589473f0b13
#
_entry.id   2017a9d5a95d2866f0195589473f0b13
#
_cell.length_a   1.000
_cell.length_b   1.000
_cell.length_c   1.000
_cell.angle_alpha   90.00
_cell.angle_beta   90.00
_cell.angle_gamma   90.00
#
_symmetry.space_group_name_H-M   'P 1'
#
loop_
_entity.id
_entity.type
_entity.pdbx_description
1 polymer ?
#
loop_
_entity_poly.entity_id
_entity_poly.type
_entity_poly.pdbx_seq_one_letter_code
_entity_poly.pdbx_strand_id
1 'polypeptide(L)'
;MQRLWAANDIKPHLSRTFKLSNDKRFEEKFWDVIGLYLDPPDKALVLCCDEKSQCQALERTQPGLPLGIGHIRTKTHDYVRHGTLTLFAALNYLEGKLITRLAARHRHQQWLAFLKLIDEQSPADLDIHVIADNYATHKHPRVKNWLGVIPGSTCTTRQPHPRG
;
A
#
# COMPACT_ATOMS: atom_id res chain seq x y z
N MET A 1 -4.08 9.44 42.44
CA MET A 1 -3.41 8.80 41.29
C MET A 1 -3.59 9.59 40.00
N GLN A 2 -4.80 10.00 39.61
CA GLN A 2 -5.04 10.72 38.34
C GLN A 2 -4.22 12.04 38.21
N ARG A 3 -4.06 12.79 39.33
CA ARG A 3 -3.26 14.03 39.36
C ARG A 3 -1.75 13.77 39.13
N LEU A 4 -1.23 12.65 39.61
CA LEU A 4 0.17 12.26 39.41
C LEU A 4 0.43 11.87 37.96
N TRP A 5 -0.53 11.17 37.32
CA TRP A 5 -0.42 10.82 35.92
C TRP A 5 -0.48 12.06 35.02
N ALA A 6 -1.40 12.99 35.31
CA ALA A 6 -1.51 14.23 34.55
C ALA A 6 -0.25 15.12 34.71
N ALA A 7 0.32 15.21 35.91
CA ALA A 7 1.51 15.99 36.15
C ALA A 7 2.78 15.44 35.47
N ASN A 8 2.79 14.14 35.15
CA ASN A 8 3.92 13.46 34.51
C ASN A 8 3.61 13.02 33.05
N ASP A 9 2.52 13.50 32.47
CA ASP A 9 2.02 13.11 31.11
C ASP A 9 1.91 11.58 30.90
N ILE A 10 1.66 10.84 32.00
CA ILE A 10 1.49 9.39 31.96
C ILE A 10 0.05 9.06 31.52
N LYS A 11 -0.10 8.32 30.43
CA LYS A 11 -1.38 7.93 29.84
C LYS A 11 -1.54 6.40 29.85
N PRO A 12 -1.79 5.78 31.03
CA PRO A 12 -1.79 4.32 31.18
C PRO A 12 -2.91 3.61 30.41
N HIS A 13 -3.93 4.37 29.98
CA HIS A 13 -5.02 3.88 29.14
C HIS A 13 -4.65 3.82 27.65
N LEU A 14 -3.52 4.43 27.25
CA LEU A 14 -3.01 4.37 25.89
C LEU A 14 -1.89 3.35 25.83
N SER A 15 -2.07 2.33 25.04
CA SER A 15 -1.04 1.35 24.73
C SER A 15 -0.70 1.40 23.23
N ARG A 16 0.58 1.39 22.91
CA ARG A 16 1.05 1.18 21.54
C ARG A 16 1.58 -0.24 21.46
N THR A 17 1.06 -0.98 20.51
CA THR A 17 1.57 -2.32 20.21
C THR A 17 2.56 -2.23 19.07
N PHE A 18 3.67 -2.95 19.18
CA PHE A 18 4.58 -3.19 18.07
C PHE A 18 4.92 -4.68 18.03
N LYS A 19 5.25 -5.16 16.85
CA LYS A 19 5.66 -6.55 16.63
C LYS A 19 7.11 -6.55 16.15
N LEU A 20 7.96 -7.24 16.88
CA LEU A 20 9.32 -7.52 16.40
C LEU A 20 9.25 -8.45 15.19
N SER A 21 10.07 -8.16 14.19
CA SER A 21 10.22 -9.05 13.05
C SER A 21 10.94 -10.33 13.45
N ASN A 22 10.42 -11.47 13.01
CA ASN A 22 11.10 -12.77 13.15
C ASN A 22 12.02 -13.06 11.96
N ASP A 23 12.17 -12.13 11.02
CA ASP A 23 13.03 -12.28 9.85
C ASP A 23 14.49 -12.03 10.26
N LYS A 24 15.35 -13.04 10.09
CA LYS A 24 16.79 -12.95 10.41
C LYS A 24 17.53 -11.89 9.57
N ARG A 25 16.98 -11.53 8.41
CA ARG A 25 17.53 -10.52 7.50
C ARG A 25 16.77 -9.19 7.58
N PHE A 26 16.04 -8.95 8.69
CA PHE A 26 15.23 -7.74 8.84
C PHE A 26 16.07 -6.47 8.75
N GLU A 27 17.19 -6.42 9.43
CA GLU A 27 18.07 -5.25 9.47
C GLU A 27 18.63 -4.92 8.08
N GLU A 28 19.13 -5.92 7.36
CA GLU A 28 19.60 -5.78 5.98
C GLU A 28 18.51 -5.18 5.07
N LYS A 29 17.32 -5.78 5.08
CA LYS A 29 16.18 -5.30 4.29
C LYS A 29 15.70 -3.91 4.69
N PHE A 30 15.77 -3.60 5.97
CA PHE A 30 15.43 -2.27 6.48
C PHE A 30 16.36 -1.21 5.90
N TRP A 31 17.66 -1.46 5.91
CA TRP A 31 18.64 -0.53 5.36
C TRP A 31 18.57 -0.43 3.84
N ASP A 32 18.27 -1.53 3.12
CA ASP A 32 18.01 -1.50 1.68
C ASP A 32 16.84 -0.56 1.33
N VAL A 33 15.73 -0.68 2.06
CA VAL A 33 14.55 0.17 1.85
C VAL A 33 14.85 1.62 2.21
N ILE A 34 15.49 1.88 3.35
CA ILE A 34 15.88 3.23 3.78
C ILE A 34 16.84 3.86 2.76
N GLY A 35 17.80 3.09 2.24
CA GLY A 35 18.72 3.57 1.19
C GLY A 35 17.97 4.08 -0.03
N LEU A 36 16.96 3.36 -0.50
CA LEU A 36 16.13 3.80 -1.63
C LEU A 36 15.35 5.09 -1.38
N TYR A 37 15.01 5.39 -0.12
CA TYR A 37 14.34 6.64 0.22
C TYR A 37 15.30 7.83 0.38
N LEU A 38 16.49 7.59 0.96
CA LEU A 38 17.43 8.65 1.30
C LEU A 38 18.39 8.97 0.15
N ASP A 39 18.76 7.96 -0.62
CA ASP A 39 19.75 8.07 -1.70
C ASP A 39 19.35 7.14 -2.86
N PRO A 40 18.26 7.47 -3.59
CA PRO A 40 17.82 6.66 -4.72
C PRO A 40 18.85 6.69 -5.85
N PRO A 41 19.04 5.59 -6.60
CA PRO A 41 19.92 5.59 -7.76
C PRO A 41 19.51 6.66 -8.81
N ASP A 42 20.48 7.26 -9.50
CA ASP A 42 20.25 8.38 -10.44
C ASP A 42 19.21 8.11 -11.54
N LYS A 43 19.07 6.85 -11.97
CA LYS A 43 18.09 6.42 -12.98
C LYS A 43 17.04 5.48 -12.42
N ALA A 44 16.53 5.77 -11.23
CA ALA A 44 15.56 4.92 -10.55
C ALA A 44 14.24 5.62 -10.33
N LEU A 45 13.16 4.87 -10.53
CA LEU A 45 11.81 5.21 -10.13
C LEU A 45 11.45 4.39 -8.88
N VAL A 46 11.39 5.03 -7.73
CA VAL A 46 11.06 4.35 -6.47
C VAL A 46 9.57 4.45 -6.19
N LEU A 47 8.89 3.31 -6.19
CA LEU A 47 7.44 3.20 -6.01
C LEU A 47 7.10 2.43 -4.73
N CYS A 48 6.35 3.08 -3.84
CA CYS A 48 5.77 2.43 -2.67
C CYS A 48 4.40 1.89 -3.04
N CYS A 49 4.25 0.58 -3.02
CA CYS A 49 3.03 -0.10 -3.43
C CYS A 49 2.30 -0.68 -2.21
N ASP A 50 0.99 -0.46 -2.18
CA ASP A 50 0.10 -1.02 -1.15
C ASP A 50 -1.26 -1.37 -1.75
N GLU A 51 -2.01 -2.28 -1.07
CA GLU A 51 -3.33 -2.68 -1.50
C GLU A 51 -4.36 -2.48 -0.39
N LYS A 52 -5.43 -1.80 -0.73
CA LYS A 52 -6.65 -1.74 0.08
C LYS A 52 -7.64 -2.77 -0.44
N SER A 53 -7.65 -3.96 0.16
CA SER A 53 -8.63 -5.00 -0.14
C SER A 53 -9.99 -4.72 0.52
N GLN A 54 -11.04 -5.37 0.01
CA GLN A 54 -12.40 -5.35 0.59
C GLN A 54 -12.99 -3.94 0.75
N CYS A 55 -12.69 -3.01 -0.17
CA CYS A 55 -13.42 -1.75 -0.25
C CYS A 55 -14.87 -2.05 -0.60
N GLN A 56 -15.78 -1.82 0.33
CA GLN A 56 -17.21 -2.11 0.14
C GLN A 56 -17.90 -0.99 -0.64
N ALA A 57 -18.57 -1.34 -1.73
CA ALA A 57 -19.49 -0.44 -2.42
C ALA A 57 -20.84 -0.50 -1.69
N LEU A 58 -21.09 0.51 -0.86
CA LEU A 58 -22.31 0.62 -0.07
C LEU A 58 -23.22 1.70 -0.65
N GLU A 59 -24.47 1.35 -0.93
CA GLU A 59 -25.54 2.27 -1.30
C GLU A 59 -26.55 2.36 -0.16
N ARG A 60 -26.80 3.56 0.33
CA ARG A 60 -27.79 3.75 1.38
C ARG A 60 -29.19 3.69 0.81
N THR A 61 -30.07 2.95 1.49
CA THR A 61 -31.48 2.78 1.07
C THR A 61 -32.29 4.06 1.19
N GLN A 62 -31.85 5.00 2.03
CA GLN A 62 -32.52 6.28 2.25
C GLN A 62 -31.53 7.44 2.28
N PRO A 63 -31.93 8.63 1.79
CA PRO A 63 -31.11 9.82 1.89
C PRO A 63 -30.86 10.18 3.37
N GLY A 64 -29.66 10.66 3.67
CA GLY A 64 -29.34 11.16 5.01
C GLY A 64 -30.04 12.48 5.28
N LEU A 65 -30.42 12.74 6.52
CA LEU A 65 -30.92 14.04 6.96
C LEU A 65 -29.79 15.07 6.92
N PRO A 66 -30.02 16.27 6.39
CA PRO A 66 -29.00 17.29 6.28
C PRO A 66 -28.56 17.80 7.65
N LEU A 67 -27.40 18.42 7.67
CA LEU A 67 -26.94 19.19 8.84
C LEU A 67 -27.81 20.41 9.02
N GLY A 68 -28.24 20.68 10.27
CA GLY A 68 -29.04 21.88 10.61
C GLY A 68 -28.65 22.46 11.97
N ILE A 69 -29.19 23.63 12.30
CA ILE A 69 -28.95 24.28 13.60
C ILE A 69 -29.48 23.36 14.73
N GLY A 70 -28.61 22.94 15.63
CA GLY A 70 -28.96 22.04 16.74
C GLY A 70 -29.08 20.55 16.34
N HIS A 71 -28.82 20.20 15.08
CA HIS A 71 -28.88 18.83 14.60
C HIS A 71 -27.57 18.40 13.93
N ILE A 72 -27.04 17.25 14.33
CA ILE A 72 -25.95 16.59 13.62
C ILE A 72 -26.48 15.88 12.37
N ARG A 73 -25.64 15.73 11.34
CA ARG A 73 -25.99 14.95 10.17
C ARG A 73 -26.28 13.49 10.55
N THR A 74 -27.48 13.04 10.29
CA THR A 74 -27.91 11.67 10.63
C THR A 74 -28.03 10.84 9.36
N LYS A 75 -27.61 9.58 9.44
CA LYS A 75 -27.68 8.61 8.33
C LYS A 75 -28.32 7.33 8.84
N THR A 76 -29.13 6.67 8.00
CA THR A 76 -29.67 5.36 8.31
C THR A 76 -28.55 4.30 8.37
N HIS A 77 -28.78 3.26 9.15
CA HIS A 77 -27.88 2.10 9.21
C HIS A 77 -28.06 1.15 8.02
N ASP A 78 -29.23 1.25 7.34
CA ASP A 78 -29.56 0.36 6.25
C ASP A 78 -28.81 0.71 4.96
N TYR A 79 -28.23 -0.31 4.34
CA TYR A 79 -27.50 -0.16 3.08
C TYR A 79 -27.57 -1.45 2.26
N VAL A 80 -27.50 -1.30 0.94
CA VAL A 80 -27.30 -2.39 -0.01
C VAL A 80 -25.81 -2.53 -0.29
N ARG A 81 -25.30 -3.75 -0.28
CA ARG A 81 -23.92 -4.05 -0.66
C ARG A 81 -23.86 -4.46 -2.12
N HIS A 82 -23.09 -3.72 -2.92
CA HIS A 82 -22.85 -4.00 -4.34
C HIS A 82 -21.53 -4.77 -4.57
N GLY A 83 -21.04 -5.44 -3.54
CA GLY A 83 -19.81 -6.21 -3.59
C GLY A 83 -18.61 -5.47 -3.01
N THR A 84 -17.43 -6.02 -3.27
CA THR A 84 -16.16 -5.49 -2.79
C THR A 84 -15.18 -5.30 -3.94
N LEU A 85 -14.36 -4.25 -3.85
CA LEU A 85 -13.27 -3.98 -4.76
C LEU A 85 -11.95 -3.96 -4.00
N THR A 86 -10.86 -4.21 -4.71
CA THR A 86 -9.50 -4.00 -4.23
C THR A 86 -8.91 -2.82 -4.96
N LEU A 87 -8.37 -1.86 -4.24
CA LEU A 87 -7.59 -0.77 -4.77
C LEU A 87 -6.11 -1.14 -4.65
N PHE A 88 -5.41 -1.17 -5.76
CA PHE A 88 -3.95 -1.20 -5.83
C PHE A 88 -3.45 0.22 -6.05
N ALA A 89 -2.42 0.62 -5.31
CA ALA A 89 -1.84 1.95 -5.40
C ALA A 89 -0.32 1.88 -5.38
N ALA A 90 0.34 2.67 -6.21
CA ALA A 90 1.78 2.86 -6.23
C ALA A 90 2.08 4.35 -6.18
N LEU A 91 2.74 4.79 -5.12
CA LEU A 91 3.18 6.16 -4.93
C LEU A 91 4.62 6.31 -5.42
N ASN A 92 4.83 7.17 -6.42
CA ASN A 92 6.15 7.67 -6.72
C ASN A 92 6.56 8.64 -5.59
N TYR A 93 7.47 8.18 -4.76
CA TYR A 93 7.89 8.92 -3.57
C TYR A 93 8.50 10.28 -3.89
N LEU A 94 9.31 10.37 -4.95
CA LEU A 94 10.03 11.59 -5.31
C LEU A 94 9.13 12.67 -5.90
N GLU A 95 8.18 12.27 -6.75
CA GLU A 95 7.32 13.22 -7.47
C GLU A 95 5.93 13.37 -6.85
N GLY A 96 5.57 12.53 -5.88
CA GLY A 96 4.23 12.51 -5.29
C GLY A 96 3.13 12.05 -6.25
N LYS A 97 3.48 11.42 -7.37
CA LYS A 97 2.51 10.87 -8.34
C LYS A 97 1.97 9.53 -7.89
N LEU A 98 0.71 9.29 -8.17
CA LEU A 98 0.02 8.07 -7.78
C LEU A 98 -0.48 7.31 -9.02
N ILE A 99 -0.07 6.05 -9.15
CA ILE A 99 -0.62 5.09 -10.12
C ILE A 99 -1.60 4.20 -9.38
N THR A 100 -2.82 4.07 -9.88
CA THR A 100 -3.85 3.27 -9.22
C THR A 100 -4.57 2.32 -10.17
N ARG A 101 -5.07 1.20 -9.61
CA ARG A 101 -5.91 0.25 -10.31
C ARG A 101 -6.97 -0.33 -9.38
N LEU A 102 -8.21 -0.36 -9.84
CA LEU A 102 -9.29 -1.08 -9.18
C LEU A 102 -9.44 -2.49 -9.78
N ALA A 103 -9.68 -3.48 -8.93
CA ALA A 103 -9.95 -4.84 -9.34
C ALA A 103 -11.01 -5.50 -8.46
N ALA A 104 -11.81 -6.40 -9.04
CA ALA A 104 -12.85 -7.12 -8.30
C ALA A 104 -12.30 -8.18 -7.33
N ARG A 105 -11.04 -8.55 -7.47
CA ARG A 105 -10.40 -9.61 -6.66
C ARG A 105 -8.99 -9.24 -6.30
N HIS A 106 -8.53 -9.74 -5.14
CA HIS A 106 -7.17 -9.60 -4.64
C HIS A 106 -6.38 -10.90 -4.84
N ARG A 107 -5.93 -11.16 -6.07
CA ARG A 107 -5.16 -12.36 -6.44
C ARG A 107 -3.87 -11.96 -7.16
N HIS A 108 -2.92 -12.90 -7.29
CA HIS A 108 -1.66 -12.66 -7.99
C HIS A 108 -1.82 -12.18 -9.43
N GLN A 109 -2.92 -12.56 -10.13
CA GLN A 109 -3.20 -12.08 -11.48
C GLN A 109 -3.46 -10.58 -11.52
N GLN A 110 -4.25 -10.07 -10.56
CA GLN A 110 -4.56 -8.64 -10.45
C GLN A 110 -3.31 -7.85 -10.05
N TRP A 111 -2.52 -8.40 -9.12
CA TRP A 111 -1.23 -7.82 -8.75
C TRP A 111 -0.28 -7.75 -9.95
N LEU A 112 -0.11 -8.85 -10.70
CA LEU A 112 0.72 -8.87 -11.90
C LEU A 112 0.23 -7.87 -12.96
N ALA A 113 -1.09 -7.76 -13.14
CA ALA A 113 -1.67 -6.79 -14.06
C ALA A 113 -1.46 -5.34 -13.60
N PHE A 114 -1.39 -5.09 -12.29
CA PHE A 114 -1.04 -3.79 -11.74
C PHE A 114 0.45 -3.47 -11.95
N LEU A 115 1.34 -4.41 -11.73
CA LEU A 115 2.77 -4.24 -12.01
C LEU A 115 3.04 -3.94 -13.49
N LYS A 116 2.31 -4.59 -14.42
CA LYS A 116 2.40 -4.28 -15.84
C LYS A 116 1.92 -2.87 -16.16
N LEU A 117 0.86 -2.41 -15.51
CA LEU A 117 0.39 -1.02 -15.65
C LEU A 117 1.44 -0.02 -15.17
N ILE A 118 2.11 -0.29 -14.05
CA ILE A 118 3.24 0.51 -13.59
C ILE A 118 4.33 0.59 -14.66
N ASP A 119 4.70 -0.54 -15.24
CA ASP A 119 5.72 -0.63 -16.28
C ASP A 119 5.34 0.17 -17.55
N GLU A 120 4.06 0.09 -17.95
CA GLU A 120 3.52 0.83 -19.12
C GLU A 120 3.51 2.35 -18.88
N GLN A 121 3.25 2.80 -17.65
CA GLN A 121 3.16 4.22 -17.30
C GLN A 121 4.50 4.82 -16.86
N SER A 122 5.52 4.01 -16.68
CA SER A 122 6.84 4.48 -16.27
C SER A 122 7.74 4.77 -17.47
N PRO A 123 8.65 5.75 -17.37
CA PRO A 123 9.67 6.00 -18.40
C PRO A 123 10.49 4.75 -18.69
N ALA A 124 10.80 4.49 -19.97
CA ALA A 124 11.49 3.28 -20.40
C ALA A 124 12.99 3.25 -20.05
N ASP A 125 13.56 4.40 -19.76
CA ASP A 125 14.97 4.62 -19.44
C ASP A 125 15.27 4.56 -17.93
N LEU A 126 14.25 4.37 -17.09
CA LEU A 126 14.40 4.29 -15.64
C LEU A 126 14.25 2.86 -15.13
N ASP A 127 15.09 2.49 -14.18
CA ASP A 127 14.93 1.28 -13.38
C ASP A 127 13.78 1.45 -12.39
N ILE A 128 12.89 0.45 -12.31
CA ILE A 128 11.73 0.52 -11.42
C ILE A 128 12.00 -0.27 -10.15
N HIS A 129 12.06 0.42 -9.01
CA HIS A 129 12.15 -0.16 -7.68
C HIS A 129 10.78 -0.17 -7.02
N VAL A 130 10.21 -1.35 -6.81
CA VAL A 130 8.90 -1.52 -6.15
C VAL A 130 9.12 -1.95 -4.72
N ILE A 131 8.68 -1.12 -3.78
CA ILE A 131 8.62 -1.44 -2.36
C ILE A 131 7.20 -1.87 -2.04
N ALA A 132 7.01 -3.14 -1.67
CA ALA A 132 5.72 -3.71 -1.32
C ALA A 132 5.85 -4.57 -0.07
N ASP A 133 4.72 -4.81 0.60
CA ASP A 133 4.68 -5.68 1.76
C ASP A 133 4.94 -7.16 1.40
N ASN A 134 5.11 -7.98 2.43
CA ASN A 134 5.45 -9.39 2.27
C ASN A 134 4.22 -10.29 2.07
N TYR A 135 3.19 -9.82 1.36
CA TYR A 135 1.96 -10.55 1.15
C TYR A 135 2.13 -11.76 0.21
N ALA A 136 1.30 -12.79 0.39
CA ALA A 136 1.44 -14.08 -0.31
C ALA A 136 1.28 -13.96 -1.84
N THR A 137 0.43 -13.06 -2.32
CA THR A 137 0.20 -12.82 -3.77
C THR A 137 1.43 -12.30 -4.48
N HIS A 138 2.29 -11.54 -3.79
CA HIS A 138 3.55 -10.99 -4.32
C HIS A 138 4.60 -12.08 -4.55
N LYS A 139 4.53 -13.18 -3.79
CA LYS A 139 5.48 -14.30 -3.86
C LYS A 139 5.13 -15.34 -4.92
N HIS A 140 4.01 -15.20 -5.62
CA HIS A 140 3.58 -16.17 -6.61
C HIS A 140 4.64 -16.34 -7.72
N PRO A 141 4.92 -17.58 -8.21
CA PRO A 141 5.96 -17.81 -9.22
C PRO A 141 5.83 -16.95 -10.48
N ARG A 142 4.61 -16.75 -10.98
CA ARG A 142 4.38 -15.89 -12.16
C ARG A 142 4.76 -14.43 -11.91
N VAL A 143 4.56 -13.91 -10.71
CA VAL A 143 4.98 -12.55 -10.32
C VAL A 143 6.49 -12.50 -10.23
N LYS A 144 7.11 -13.46 -9.54
CA LYS A 144 8.58 -13.54 -9.42
C LYS A 144 9.27 -13.66 -10.78
N ASN A 145 8.77 -14.51 -11.65
CA ASN A 145 9.32 -14.68 -12.99
C ASN A 145 9.22 -13.40 -13.82
N TRP A 146 8.13 -12.66 -13.67
CA TRP A 146 7.96 -11.38 -14.38
C TRP A 146 8.89 -10.30 -13.82
N LEU A 147 9.08 -10.25 -12.51
CA LEU A 147 9.95 -9.27 -11.84
C LEU A 147 11.45 -9.59 -11.98
N GLY A 148 11.82 -10.83 -12.24
CA GLY A 148 13.23 -11.28 -12.25
C GLY A 148 13.87 -11.23 -10.85
N VAL A 149 13.09 -11.42 -9.79
CA VAL A 149 13.45 -11.13 -8.40
C VAL A 149 14.42 -12.14 -7.79
N ILE A 150 15.41 -11.61 -7.05
CA ILE A 150 16.24 -12.39 -6.13
C ILE A 150 15.37 -12.85 -4.93
N PRO A 151 15.34 -14.14 -4.57
CA PRO A 151 14.54 -14.64 -3.46
C PRO A 151 14.93 -13.97 -2.14
N GLY A 152 13.92 -13.42 -1.42
CA GLY A 152 14.08 -12.91 -0.05
C GLY A 152 14.15 -11.39 0.12
N SER A 153 14.09 -10.59 -0.94
CA SER A 153 14.03 -9.13 -0.85
C SER A 153 12.59 -8.63 -0.66
N THR A 154 12.39 -7.66 0.20
CA THR A 154 11.15 -6.86 0.31
C THR A 154 11.08 -5.78 -0.76
N CYS A 155 12.22 -5.50 -1.39
CA CYS A 155 12.36 -4.60 -2.50
C CYS A 155 12.52 -5.39 -3.79
N THR A 156 11.77 -5.04 -4.81
CA THR A 156 11.78 -5.67 -6.11
C THR A 156 12.25 -4.65 -7.13
N THR A 157 13.38 -4.95 -7.79
CA THR A 157 13.91 -4.12 -8.88
C THR A 157 13.61 -4.79 -10.21
N ARG A 158 13.12 -4.04 -11.19
CA ARG A 158 13.04 -4.46 -12.58
C ARG A 158 13.87 -3.52 -13.45
N GLN A 159 14.76 -4.09 -14.24
CA GLN A 159 15.46 -3.34 -15.29
C GLN A 159 14.54 -3.08 -16.48
N PRO A 160 14.70 -1.94 -17.18
CA PRO A 160 13.90 -1.63 -18.36
C PRO A 160 14.08 -2.70 -19.43
N HIS A 161 12.97 -3.22 -19.95
CA HIS A 161 13.00 -4.00 -21.16
C HIS A 161 13.14 -3.07 -22.35
N PRO A 162 14.05 -3.32 -23.30
CA PRO A 162 14.02 -2.61 -24.57
C PRO A 162 12.66 -2.86 -25.22
N ARG A 163 11.88 -1.81 -25.38
CA ARG A 163 10.65 -1.86 -26.19
C ARG A 163 11.09 -2.01 -27.64
N GLY A 164 10.90 -3.21 -28.19
CA GLY A 164 11.08 -3.47 -29.61
C GLY A 164 10.04 -2.77 -30.46
#